data_68df7490919362d0f1f0515fcb4b5752
#
_entry.id   68df7490919362d0f1f0515fcb4b5752
#
_cell.length_a   1.000
_cell.length_b   1.000
_cell.length_c   1.000
_cell.angle_alpha   90.00
_cell.angle_beta   90.00
_cell.angle_gamma   90.00
#
_symmetry.space_group_name_H-M   'P 1'
#
loop_
_entity.id
_entity.type
_entity.pdbx_description
1 polymer ?
#
loop_
_entity_poly.entity_id
_entity_poly.type
_entity_poly.pdbx_seq_one_letter_code
_entity_poly.pdbx_strand_id
1 'polypeptide(L)' 'MKPKSTEPDFVEALARGLKVISAFSLSHLALSVSEVAAATKLARPTTRRLLLTLESLGYVRA' A
#
# COMPACT_ATOMS: atom_id res chain seq x y z
N MET A 1 10.42 -4.29 16.17
CA MET A 1 11.55 -4.58 15.27
C MET A 1 11.29 -4.01 13.89
N LYS A 2 12.24 -3.31 13.33
CA LYS A 2 12.11 -2.75 12.01
C LYS A 2 12.74 -3.68 10.97
N PRO A 3 11.99 -4.14 9.98
CA PRO A 3 12.59 -4.92 8.91
C PRO A 3 13.52 -4.04 8.07
N LYS A 4 14.56 -4.64 7.55
CA LYS A 4 15.50 -3.94 6.67
C LYS A 4 15.26 -4.38 5.24
N SER A 5 15.07 -3.43 4.35
CA SER A 5 14.79 -3.73 2.94
C SER A 5 15.97 -4.43 2.25
N THR A 6 17.14 -4.44 2.88
CA THR A 6 18.32 -5.11 2.35
C THR A 6 18.43 -6.58 2.75
N GLU A 7 17.57 -7.05 3.63
CA GLU A 7 17.60 -8.44 4.05
C GLU A 7 17.12 -9.37 2.93
N PRO A 8 17.76 -10.54 2.75
CA PRO A 8 17.37 -11.46 1.66
C PRO A 8 15.92 -11.91 1.75
N ASP A 9 15.40 -12.03 2.97
CA ASP A 9 14.02 -12.50 3.18
C ASP A 9 12.99 -11.38 3.22
N PHE A 10 13.42 -10.15 3.00
CA PHE A 10 12.51 -9.01 3.00
C PHE A 10 11.75 -8.96 1.67
N VAL A 11 10.42 -9.00 1.74
CA VAL A 11 9.58 -8.94 0.55
C VAL A 11 9.06 -7.52 0.37
N GLU A 12 9.65 -6.80 -0.55
CA GLU A 12 9.36 -5.38 -0.79
C GLU A 12 7.90 -5.17 -1.19
N ALA A 13 7.36 -6.02 -2.04
CA ALA A 13 5.98 -5.88 -2.50
C ALA A 13 4.99 -5.99 -1.33
N LEU A 14 5.26 -6.90 -0.40
CA LEU A 14 4.41 -7.04 0.78
C LEU A 14 4.47 -5.80 1.66
N ALA A 15 5.67 -5.26 1.86
CA ALA A 15 5.85 -4.06 2.66
C ALA A 15 5.07 -2.88 2.07
N ARG A 16 5.11 -2.73 0.75
CA ARG A 16 4.39 -1.66 0.05
C ARG A 16 2.88 -1.84 0.17
N GLY A 17 2.41 -3.07 0.02
CA GLY A 17 0.99 -3.37 0.17
C GLY A 17 0.47 -3.04 1.57
N LEU A 18 1.26 -3.35 2.59
CA LEU A 18 0.90 -3.04 3.96
C LEU A 18 0.87 -1.53 4.22
N LYS A 19 1.75 -0.77 3.59
CA LYS A 19 1.70 0.69 3.69
C LYS A 19 0.38 1.23 3.12
N VAL A 20 -0.06 0.69 2.00
CA VAL A 20 -1.31 1.10 1.38
C VAL A 20 -2.49 0.80 2.30
N ILE A 21 -2.54 -0.41 2.85
CA ILE A 21 -3.60 -0.78 3.79
C ILE A 21 -3.61 0.14 5.00
N SER A 22 -2.44 0.45 5.54
CA SER A 22 -2.32 1.33 6.71
C SER A 22 -2.86 2.73 6.42
N ALA A 23 -2.63 3.24 5.21
CA ALA A 23 -3.15 4.55 4.83
C ALA A 23 -4.67 4.59 4.93
N PHE A 24 -5.34 3.54 4.46
CA PHE A 24 -6.79 3.44 4.56
C PHE A 24 -7.26 3.33 6.02
N SER A 25 -6.57 2.52 6.80
CA SER A 25 -6.93 2.30 8.20
C SER A 25 -6.87 3.57 9.02
N LEU A 26 -5.92 4.44 8.72
CA LEU A 26 -5.73 5.67 9.50
C LEU A 26 -6.67 6.80 9.09
N SER A 27 -7.11 6.82 7.84
CA SER A 27 -7.86 7.96 7.33
C SER A 27 -9.35 7.94 7.65
N HIS A 28 -9.94 6.76 7.71
CA HIS A 28 -11.40 6.58 7.86
C HIS A 28 -12.22 7.21 6.72
N LEU A 29 -11.56 7.66 5.67
CA LEU A 29 -12.21 8.31 4.53
C LEU A 29 -11.83 7.56 3.25
N ALA A 30 -12.68 7.71 2.23
CA ALA A 30 -12.34 7.18 0.91
C ALA A 30 -11.16 7.98 0.37
N LEU A 31 -10.15 7.28 -0.11
CA LEU A 31 -8.94 7.90 -0.65
C LEU A 31 -8.82 7.60 -2.13
N SER A 32 -8.39 8.60 -2.89
CA SER A 32 -8.05 8.42 -4.29
C SER A 32 -6.66 7.78 -4.40
N VAL A 33 -6.33 7.26 -5.59
CA VAL A 33 -4.99 6.72 -5.85
C VAL A 33 -3.92 7.78 -5.56
N SER A 34 -4.18 9.02 -5.97
CA SER A 34 -3.22 10.11 -5.74
C SER A 34 -3.00 10.37 -4.26
N GLU A 35 -4.07 10.34 -3.47
CA GLU A 35 -3.97 10.55 -2.03
C GLU A 35 -3.21 9.43 -1.33
N VAL A 36 -3.46 8.19 -1.72
CA VAL A 36 -2.75 7.04 -1.16
C VAL A 36 -1.28 7.10 -1.55
N ALA A 37 -0.99 7.44 -2.81
CA ALA A 37 0.39 7.57 -3.27
C ALA A 37 1.14 8.64 -2.48
N ALA A 38 0.50 9.77 -2.23
CA ALA A 38 1.11 10.84 -1.44
C ALA A 38 1.37 10.41 0.00
N ALA A 39 0.40 9.73 0.62
CA ALA A 39 0.52 9.28 2.00
C ALA A 39 1.60 8.21 2.19
N THR A 40 1.77 7.33 1.20
CA THR A 40 2.72 6.23 1.28
C THR A 40 4.06 6.56 0.63
N LYS A 41 4.14 7.68 -0.07
CA LYS A 41 5.32 8.10 -0.83
C LYS A 41 5.71 7.11 -1.92
N LEU A 42 4.73 6.41 -2.46
CA LEU A 42 4.92 5.49 -3.56
C LEU A 42 4.53 6.16 -4.87
N ALA A 43 5.09 5.68 -5.98
CA ALA A 43 4.71 6.16 -7.29
C ALA A 43 3.25 5.81 -7.57
N ARG A 44 2.54 6.67 -8.32
CA ARG A 44 1.12 6.45 -8.61
C ARG A 44 0.84 5.13 -9.34
N PRO A 45 1.60 4.76 -10.39
CA PRO A 45 1.36 3.47 -11.03
C PRO A 45 1.52 2.28 -10.10
N THR A 46 2.53 2.32 -9.23
CA THR A 46 2.75 1.28 -8.23
C THR A 46 1.59 1.21 -7.25
N THR A 47 1.16 2.37 -6.76
CA THR A 47 0.03 2.47 -5.82
C THR A 47 -1.24 1.90 -6.46
N ARG A 48 -1.51 2.24 -7.72
CA ARG A 48 -2.68 1.74 -8.41
C ARG A 48 -2.66 0.21 -8.53
N ARG A 49 -1.52 -0.34 -8.90
CA ARG A 49 -1.38 -1.79 -9.03
C ARG A 49 -1.59 -2.50 -7.70
N LEU A 50 -1.04 -1.95 -6.62
CA LEU A 50 -1.23 -2.51 -5.29
C LEU A 50 -2.69 -2.45 -4.87
N LEU A 51 -3.36 -1.32 -5.12
CA LEU A 51 -4.76 -1.16 -4.78
C LEU A 51 -5.65 -2.13 -5.53
N LEU A 52 -5.40 -2.32 -6.83
CA LEU A 52 -6.18 -3.26 -7.63
C LEU A 52 -6.00 -4.69 -7.11
N THR A 53 -4.79 -5.05 -6.72
CA THR A 53 -4.50 -6.37 -6.16
C THR A 53 -5.22 -6.55 -4.82
N LEU A 54 -5.14 -5.56 -3.94
CA LEU A 54 -5.79 -5.64 -2.64
C LEU A 54 -7.30 -5.69 -2.76
N GLU A 55 -7.87 -4.96 -3.71
CA GLU A 55 -9.30 -5.00 -3.98
C GLU A 55 -9.71 -6.39 -4.47
N SER A 56 -8.92 -6.95 -5.38
CA SER A 56 -9.15 -8.29 -5.93
C SER A 56 -9.15 -9.34 -4.83
N LEU A 57 -8.33 -9.16 -3.81
CA LEU A 57 -8.23 -10.09 -2.69
C LEU A 57 -9.23 -9.81 -1.57
N GLY A 58 -9.98 -8.73 -1.67
CA GLY A 58 -11.00 -8.39 -0.70
C GLY A 58 -10.53 -7.56 0.49
N TYR A 59 -9.31 -7.03 0.43
CA TYR A 59 -8.78 -6.25 1.54
C TYR A 59 -9.18 -4.79 1.51
N VAL A 60 -9.48 -4.24 0.34
CA VAL A 60 -9.96 -2.87 0.21
C VAL A 60 -11.12 -2.83 -0.78
N ARG A 61 -11.92 -1.78 -0.70
CA ARG A 61 -13.01 -1.53 -1.65
C ARG A 61 -12.72 -0.28 -2.45
N ALA A 62 -13.03 -0.35 -3.71
CA ALA A 62 -12.95 0.82 -4.58
C ALA A 62 -14.11 1.77 -4.33
#